data_fe4f50bca6c16e7cb2e0c8907a142718
#
_entry.id   fe4f50bca6c16e7cb2e0c8907a142718
#
_cell.length_a   1.000
_cell.length_b   1.000
_cell.length_c   1.000
_cell.angle_alpha   90.00
_cell.angle_beta   90.00
_cell.angle_gamma   90.00
#
_symmetry.space_group_name_H-M   'P 1'
#
loop_
_entity.id
_entity.type
_entity.pdbx_description
1 polymer ?
#
loop_
_entity_poly.entity_id
_entity_poly.type
_entity_poly.pdbx_seq_one_letter_code
_entity_poly.pdbx_strand_id
1 'polypeptide(L)'
;NSEVGHNALGAGRVFAQGASLVAQSIQSKEMFQSDVWKQLVGRVNVNQSTFHLIGLISDGNVHSHMDHLKAMLDELSNDSVQRVRIHVLLDGRDVPARSALTYVEQLEDWLRDINQASQRDYAIASGGGRMLVTMDRYQAEWGMVETGWKTHVLGDAPRFGSAKEAIESAYEDSDLIDQYIPAFVIDDEDGAPIGTVEDGDSVVLFNFRGDRAIEISMAFDNDDFPYFDRKRRPDVLYAGMMQYDGDEQLPQKFLVDPPAIDKPISHYLCQLNIPSFAISETQKYGHVTYFWNGNNSGYINEAIEEYIEIESDKIPFDQRPEMKAYEITDKTIELLQSGKFKFGRINYP
;
A
#
# COMPACT_ATOMS: atom_id res chain seq x y z
N ASN A 1 8.56 12.36 1.49
CA ASN A 1 7.67 11.77 2.48
C ASN A 1 8.38 11.82 3.83
N SER A 2 7.62 11.96 4.93
CA SER A 2 8.17 12.15 6.28
C SER A 2 8.94 10.94 6.78
N GLU A 3 8.47 9.73 6.52
CA GLU A 3 9.12 8.46 6.87
C GLU A 3 10.51 8.36 6.23
N VAL A 4 10.58 8.59 4.91
CA VAL A 4 11.84 8.62 4.15
C VAL A 4 12.82 9.64 4.72
N GLY A 5 12.32 10.82 5.11
CA GLY A 5 13.14 11.86 5.73
C GLY A 5 13.72 11.42 7.07
N HIS A 6 12.93 10.78 7.93
CA HIS A 6 13.40 10.30 9.23
C HIS A 6 14.37 9.12 9.10
N ASN A 7 14.12 8.20 8.16
CA ASN A 7 15.07 7.15 7.81
C ASN A 7 16.42 7.75 7.34
N ALA A 8 16.37 8.74 6.46
CA ALA A 8 17.59 9.39 5.95
C ALA A 8 18.35 10.14 7.06
N LEU A 9 17.64 10.85 7.94
CA LEU A 9 18.22 11.54 9.09
C LEU A 9 18.86 10.56 10.07
N GLY A 10 18.13 9.50 10.43
CA GLY A 10 18.62 8.48 11.36
C GLY A 10 19.80 7.69 10.83
N ALA A 11 19.83 7.43 9.53
CA ALA A 11 20.90 6.67 8.87
C ALA A 11 22.08 7.52 8.39
N GLY A 12 21.93 8.85 8.34
CA GLY A 12 22.93 9.76 7.78
C GLY A 12 23.16 9.62 6.27
N ARG A 13 22.23 8.96 5.56
CA ARG A 13 22.29 8.76 4.09
C ARG A 13 20.89 8.55 3.52
N VAL A 14 20.74 8.81 2.23
CA VAL A 14 19.50 8.56 1.49
C VAL A 14 19.47 7.12 0.99
N PHE A 15 18.33 6.47 1.18
CA PHE A 15 18.04 5.13 0.65
C PHE A 15 17.02 5.20 -0.47
N ALA A 16 17.08 4.26 -1.41
CA ALA A 16 15.97 4.01 -2.31
C ALA A 16 14.78 3.50 -1.48
N GLN A 17 13.63 4.11 -1.67
CA GLN A 17 12.40 3.77 -0.95
C GLN A 17 11.19 3.90 -1.89
N GLY A 18 10.08 3.24 -1.52
CA GLY A 18 8.84 3.31 -2.30
C GLY A 18 9.09 2.95 -3.76
N ALA A 19 8.65 3.83 -4.67
CA ALA A 19 8.74 3.62 -6.10
C ALA A 19 10.13 3.26 -6.62
N SER A 20 11.17 3.94 -6.15
CA SER A 20 12.55 3.70 -6.64
C SER A 20 13.09 2.35 -6.16
N LEU A 21 12.74 1.91 -4.96
CA LEU A 21 13.13 0.59 -4.45
C LEU A 21 12.45 -0.53 -5.24
N VAL A 22 11.15 -0.39 -5.49
CA VAL A 22 10.38 -1.33 -6.32
C VAL A 22 10.95 -1.40 -7.73
N ALA A 23 11.20 -0.23 -8.37
CA ALA A 23 11.79 -0.18 -9.71
C ALA A 23 13.16 -0.87 -9.77
N GLN A 24 14.02 -0.67 -8.77
CA GLN A 24 15.32 -1.35 -8.68
C GLN A 24 15.17 -2.86 -8.52
N SER A 25 14.25 -3.32 -7.66
CA SER A 25 13.99 -4.75 -7.44
C SER A 25 13.40 -5.43 -8.68
N ILE A 26 12.57 -4.73 -9.46
CA ILE A 26 12.07 -5.17 -10.76
C ILE A 26 13.24 -5.27 -11.77
N GLN A 27 14.04 -4.22 -11.87
CA GLN A 27 15.17 -4.16 -12.83
C GLN A 27 16.23 -5.23 -12.55
N SER A 28 16.53 -5.50 -11.28
CA SER A 28 17.44 -6.56 -10.87
C SER A 28 16.82 -7.96 -10.93
N LYS A 29 15.52 -8.06 -11.17
CA LYS A 29 14.72 -9.31 -11.10
C LYS A 29 14.62 -9.91 -9.68
N GLU A 30 15.09 -9.23 -8.66
CA GLU A 30 15.09 -9.71 -7.28
C GLU A 30 13.68 -9.98 -6.76
N MET A 31 12.73 -9.08 -7.04
CA MET A 31 11.32 -9.25 -6.69
C MET A 31 10.73 -10.56 -7.23
N PHE A 32 11.02 -10.91 -8.48
CA PHE A 32 10.53 -12.12 -9.16
C PHE A 32 11.25 -13.39 -8.75
N GLN A 33 12.38 -13.26 -8.08
CA GLN A 33 13.13 -14.38 -7.51
C GLN A 33 12.82 -14.60 -6.02
N SER A 34 12.03 -13.72 -5.40
CA SER A 34 11.62 -13.82 -4.01
C SER A 34 10.81 -15.10 -3.75
N ASP A 35 10.88 -15.60 -2.53
CA ASP A 35 10.09 -16.79 -2.14
C ASP A 35 8.59 -16.48 -2.17
N VAL A 36 8.19 -15.24 -1.88
CA VAL A 36 6.78 -14.80 -1.92
C VAL A 36 6.26 -14.85 -3.35
N TRP A 37 6.99 -14.29 -4.33
CA TRP A 37 6.59 -14.36 -5.75
C TRP A 37 6.44 -15.80 -6.22
N LYS A 38 7.42 -16.65 -5.93
CA LYS A 38 7.38 -18.07 -6.29
C LYS A 38 6.21 -18.83 -5.65
N GLN A 39 5.87 -18.50 -4.40
CA GLN A 39 4.70 -19.08 -3.72
C GLN A 39 3.39 -18.66 -4.39
N LEU A 40 3.24 -17.36 -4.72
CA LEU A 40 2.05 -16.82 -5.40
C LEU A 40 1.84 -17.49 -6.77
N VAL A 41 2.88 -17.51 -7.59
CA VAL A 41 2.85 -18.15 -8.92
C VAL A 41 2.66 -19.67 -8.82
N GLY A 42 3.40 -20.31 -7.92
CA GLY A 42 3.30 -21.76 -7.71
C GLY A 42 1.89 -22.18 -7.29
N ARG A 43 1.22 -21.41 -6.42
CA ARG A 43 -0.15 -21.69 -5.97
C ARG A 43 -1.13 -21.69 -7.14
N VAL A 44 -1.15 -20.65 -7.96
CA VAL A 44 -2.11 -20.55 -9.07
C VAL A 44 -1.82 -21.56 -10.17
N ASN A 45 -0.56 -21.88 -10.43
CA ASN A 45 -0.19 -22.89 -11.42
C ASN A 45 -0.59 -24.31 -10.97
N VAL A 46 -0.43 -24.64 -9.69
CA VAL A 46 -0.84 -25.92 -9.12
C VAL A 46 -2.36 -26.07 -9.09
N ASN A 47 -3.06 -25.02 -8.65
CA ASN A 47 -4.52 -25.04 -8.51
C ASN A 47 -5.25 -24.79 -9.83
N GLN A 48 -4.54 -24.35 -10.89
CA GLN A 48 -5.13 -23.82 -12.13
C GLN A 48 -6.14 -22.70 -11.86
N SER A 49 -5.81 -21.87 -10.88
CA SER A 49 -6.63 -20.77 -10.39
C SER A 49 -6.19 -19.42 -10.95
N THR A 50 -6.67 -18.32 -10.38
CA THR A 50 -6.47 -16.97 -10.90
C THR A 50 -5.44 -16.19 -10.08
N PHE A 51 -4.60 -15.43 -10.76
CA PHE A 51 -3.73 -14.43 -10.14
C PHE A 51 -4.39 -13.05 -10.22
N HIS A 52 -4.66 -12.42 -9.09
CA HIS A 52 -5.31 -11.12 -9.01
C HIS A 52 -4.29 -10.01 -8.72
N LEU A 53 -4.41 -8.90 -9.43
CA LEU A 53 -3.64 -7.69 -9.23
C LEU A 53 -4.60 -6.54 -8.89
N ILE A 54 -4.50 -5.97 -7.70
CA ILE A 54 -5.31 -4.82 -7.26
C ILE A 54 -4.39 -3.61 -7.15
N GLY A 55 -4.77 -2.45 -7.64
CA GLY A 55 -4.00 -1.23 -7.43
C GLY A 55 -4.33 -0.07 -8.34
N LEU A 56 -3.71 1.06 -8.06
CA LEU A 56 -3.94 2.31 -8.75
C LEU A 56 -3.23 2.30 -10.11
N ILE A 57 -3.97 2.55 -11.18
CA ILE A 57 -3.41 2.60 -12.54
C ILE A 57 -3.14 4.05 -12.96
N SER A 58 -1.92 4.48 -12.82
CA SER A 58 -1.42 5.77 -13.33
C SER A 58 0.12 5.80 -13.37
N ASP A 59 0.68 6.83 -13.94
CA ASP A 59 2.11 7.16 -13.91
C ASP A 59 2.44 8.27 -12.89
N GLY A 60 1.47 8.64 -12.05
CA GLY A 60 1.63 9.66 -11.01
C GLY A 60 2.69 9.36 -9.95
N ASN A 61 3.09 8.08 -9.84
CA ASN A 61 4.21 7.61 -9.02
C ASN A 61 4.11 7.99 -7.52
N VAL A 62 2.89 8.07 -7.00
CA VAL A 62 2.61 8.37 -5.59
C VAL A 62 2.24 7.13 -4.80
N HIS A 63 1.36 6.30 -5.34
CA HIS A 63 0.90 5.05 -4.71
C HIS A 63 1.36 3.81 -5.46
N SER A 64 1.46 3.89 -6.77
CA SER A 64 1.83 2.83 -7.71
C SER A 64 2.46 3.42 -8.97
N HIS A 65 2.84 2.57 -9.91
CA HIS A 65 3.25 2.99 -11.24
C HIS A 65 2.87 1.93 -12.28
N MET A 66 2.37 2.36 -13.43
CA MET A 66 1.96 1.47 -14.54
C MET A 66 3.11 0.58 -15.03
N ASP A 67 4.36 1.07 -15.06
CA ASP A 67 5.52 0.28 -15.48
C ASP A 67 5.77 -0.91 -14.52
N HIS A 68 5.47 -0.76 -13.22
CA HIS A 68 5.57 -1.86 -12.27
C HIS A 68 4.52 -2.94 -12.57
N LEU A 69 3.27 -2.53 -12.86
CA LEU A 69 2.21 -3.44 -13.29
C LEU A 69 2.60 -4.16 -14.58
N LYS A 70 3.11 -3.43 -15.59
CA LYS A 70 3.56 -4.02 -16.86
C LYS A 70 4.63 -5.09 -16.65
N ALA A 71 5.64 -4.79 -15.82
CA ALA A 71 6.71 -5.75 -15.51
C ALA A 71 6.17 -7.02 -14.82
N MET A 72 5.18 -6.88 -13.92
CA MET A 72 4.53 -8.02 -13.28
C MET A 72 3.73 -8.85 -14.28
N LEU A 73 2.98 -8.21 -15.19
CA LEU A 73 2.22 -8.92 -16.24
C LEU A 73 3.15 -9.70 -17.17
N ASP A 74 4.26 -9.11 -17.58
CA ASP A 74 5.27 -9.78 -18.42
C ASP A 74 5.87 -10.99 -17.70
N GLU A 75 6.22 -10.84 -16.42
CA GLU A 75 6.79 -11.95 -15.66
C GLU A 75 5.78 -13.05 -15.38
N LEU A 76 4.51 -12.74 -15.07
CA LEU A 76 3.44 -13.72 -14.93
C LEU A 76 3.25 -14.55 -16.22
N SER A 77 3.37 -13.90 -17.38
CA SER A 77 3.34 -14.59 -18.67
C SER A 77 4.55 -15.52 -18.85
N ASN A 78 5.75 -15.06 -18.48
CA ASN A 78 6.98 -15.87 -18.50
C ASN A 78 6.89 -17.07 -17.53
N ASP A 79 6.29 -16.89 -16.37
CA ASP A 79 6.04 -17.92 -15.34
C ASP A 79 4.86 -18.83 -15.67
N SER A 80 4.30 -18.70 -16.87
CA SER A 80 3.22 -19.55 -17.40
C SER A 80 1.89 -19.48 -16.66
N VAL A 81 1.63 -18.40 -15.94
CA VAL A 81 0.32 -18.17 -15.31
C VAL A 81 -0.74 -18.02 -16.39
N GLN A 82 -1.80 -18.82 -16.33
CA GLN A 82 -2.80 -18.90 -17.40
C GLN A 82 -3.83 -17.77 -17.30
N ARG A 83 -4.25 -17.44 -16.09
CA ARG A 83 -5.33 -16.49 -15.85
C ARG A 83 -4.88 -15.38 -14.89
N VAL A 84 -5.03 -14.12 -15.32
CA VAL A 84 -4.79 -12.94 -14.50
C VAL A 84 -5.99 -12.00 -14.57
N ARG A 85 -6.39 -11.48 -13.43
CA ARG A 85 -7.46 -10.48 -13.32
C ARG A 85 -6.94 -9.22 -12.64
N ILE A 86 -7.16 -8.08 -13.27
CA ILE A 86 -6.71 -6.78 -12.78
C ILE A 86 -7.91 -6.01 -12.25
N HIS A 87 -7.81 -5.52 -11.02
CA HIS A 87 -8.79 -4.68 -10.35
C HIS A 87 -8.23 -3.27 -10.30
N VAL A 88 -8.75 -2.40 -11.18
CA VAL A 88 -8.17 -1.09 -11.43
C VAL A 88 -8.74 -0.03 -10.50
N LEU A 89 -7.86 0.66 -9.77
CA LEU A 89 -8.22 1.86 -9.01
C LEU A 89 -7.85 3.08 -9.85
N LEU A 90 -8.81 4.00 -10.03
CA LEU A 90 -8.65 5.14 -10.91
C LEU A 90 -8.16 6.36 -10.12
N ASP A 91 -7.21 7.09 -10.68
CA ASP A 91 -6.46 8.13 -9.96
C ASP A 91 -7.14 9.51 -10.01
N GLY A 92 -6.94 10.28 -11.07
CA GLY A 92 -7.50 11.63 -11.24
C GLY A 92 -7.11 12.66 -10.19
N ARG A 93 -6.08 12.35 -9.37
CA ARG A 93 -5.56 13.23 -8.32
C ARG A 93 -4.06 13.51 -8.49
N ASP A 94 -3.27 12.45 -8.69
CA ASP A 94 -1.82 12.54 -8.86
C ASP A 94 -1.46 12.67 -10.35
N VAL A 95 -2.48 12.59 -11.21
CA VAL A 95 -2.49 12.79 -12.65
C VAL A 95 -3.70 13.66 -13.04
N PRO A 96 -3.87 14.08 -14.31
CA PRO A 96 -5.04 14.87 -14.72
C PRO A 96 -6.37 14.25 -14.32
N ALA A 97 -7.32 15.09 -13.91
CA ALA A 97 -8.58 14.70 -13.27
C ALA A 97 -9.45 13.73 -14.09
N ARG A 98 -9.33 13.74 -15.42
CA ARG A 98 -10.02 12.86 -16.37
C ARG A 98 -9.01 12.27 -17.35
N SER A 99 -8.25 11.29 -16.91
CA SER A 99 -7.21 10.59 -17.67
C SER A 99 -7.34 9.07 -17.63
N ALA A 100 -8.36 8.55 -16.93
CA ALA A 100 -8.54 7.12 -16.70
C ALA A 100 -8.61 6.31 -18.00
N LEU A 101 -9.29 6.81 -19.04
CA LEU A 101 -9.36 6.13 -20.34
C LEU A 101 -7.98 5.90 -20.96
N THR A 102 -7.07 6.85 -20.84
CA THR A 102 -5.70 6.70 -21.37
C THR A 102 -4.98 5.52 -20.72
N TYR A 103 -5.08 5.38 -19.40
CA TYR A 103 -4.43 4.29 -18.67
C TYR A 103 -5.13 2.94 -18.89
N VAL A 104 -6.45 2.93 -18.96
CA VAL A 104 -7.22 1.70 -19.24
C VAL A 104 -6.94 1.20 -20.65
N GLU A 105 -6.98 2.07 -21.67
CA GLU A 105 -6.68 1.69 -23.05
C GLU A 105 -5.24 1.15 -23.19
N GLN A 106 -4.27 1.79 -22.53
CA GLN A 106 -2.89 1.30 -22.51
C GLN A 106 -2.79 -0.09 -21.84
N LEU A 107 -3.50 -0.30 -20.75
CA LEU A 107 -3.51 -1.60 -20.07
C LEU A 107 -4.18 -2.67 -20.93
N GLU A 108 -5.33 -2.39 -21.53
CA GLU A 108 -6.03 -3.31 -22.44
C GLU A 108 -5.17 -3.70 -23.65
N ASP A 109 -4.39 -2.75 -24.21
CA ASP A 109 -3.43 -3.04 -25.27
C ASP A 109 -2.36 -4.04 -24.83
N TRP A 110 -1.76 -3.85 -23.64
CA TRP A 110 -0.79 -4.81 -23.09
C TRP A 110 -1.39 -6.19 -22.87
N LEU A 111 -2.60 -6.25 -22.30
CA LEU A 111 -3.28 -7.53 -22.03
C LEU A 111 -3.60 -8.26 -23.34
N ARG A 112 -4.07 -7.53 -24.36
CA ARG A 112 -4.32 -8.09 -25.71
C ARG A 112 -3.06 -8.67 -26.33
N ASP A 113 -1.94 -7.93 -26.26
CA ASP A 113 -0.66 -8.37 -26.80
C ASP A 113 -0.17 -9.66 -26.10
N ILE A 114 -0.24 -9.72 -24.76
CA ILE A 114 0.13 -10.91 -23.98
C ILE A 114 -0.78 -12.09 -24.33
N ASN A 115 -2.09 -11.88 -24.38
CA ASN A 115 -3.06 -12.93 -24.68
C ASN A 115 -2.83 -13.53 -26.07
N GLN A 116 -2.54 -12.68 -27.08
CA GLN A 116 -2.26 -13.13 -28.43
C GLN A 116 -0.92 -13.87 -28.56
N ALA A 117 0.13 -13.33 -27.93
CA ALA A 117 1.47 -13.90 -28.03
C ALA A 117 1.63 -15.22 -27.28
N SER A 118 0.94 -15.39 -26.14
CA SER A 118 1.18 -16.47 -25.20
C SER A 118 -0.06 -17.34 -24.92
N GLN A 119 -1.18 -17.10 -25.59
CA GLN A 119 -2.46 -17.79 -25.39
C GLN A 119 -2.88 -17.78 -23.91
N ARG A 120 -2.87 -16.58 -23.29
CA ARG A 120 -3.25 -16.33 -21.90
C ARG A 120 -4.68 -15.77 -21.83
N ASP A 121 -5.22 -15.76 -20.60
CA ASP A 121 -6.51 -15.17 -20.26
C ASP A 121 -6.30 -14.06 -19.22
N TYR A 122 -5.81 -12.90 -19.69
CA TYR A 122 -5.55 -11.72 -18.86
C TYR A 122 -6.57 -10.64 -19.18
N ALA A 123 -7.26 -10.13 -18.15
CA ALA A 123 -8.33 -9.14 -18.33
C ALA A 123 -8.46 -8.19 -17.13
N ILE A 124 -9.00 -7.00 -17.37
CA ILE A 124 -9.52 -6.12 -16.31
C ILE A 124 -10.84 -6.72 -15.83
N ALA A 125 -10.99 -6.94 -14.53
CA ALA A 125 -12.17 -7.60 -13.96
C ALA A 125 -13.10 -6.66 -13.21
N SER A 126 -12.58 -5.61 -12.60
CA SER A 126 -13.38 -4.64 -11.85
C SER A 126 -12.58 -3.35 -11.62
N GLY A 127 -13.25 -2.32 -11.12
CA GLY A 127 -12.56 -1.09 -10.77
C GLY A 127 -13.44 -0.04 -10.11
N GLY A 128 -12.89 1.17 -10.02
CA GLY A 128 -13.55 2.35 -9.49
C GLY A 128 -12.57 3.42 -9.01
N GLY A 129 -13.10 4.60 -8.73
CA GLY A 129 -12.29 5.74 -8.29
C GLY A 129 -11.72 5.57 -6.88
N ARG A 130 -10.48 5.93 -6.69
CA ARG A 130 -9.69 5.79 -5.45
C ARG A 130 -10.33 6.42 -4.20
N MET A 131 -11.28 7.32 -4.35
CA MET A 131 -11.97 7.98 -3.24
C MET A 131 -13.32 7.34 -2.90
N LEU A 132 -13.71 6.28 -3.61
CA LEU A 132 -14.94 5.50 -3.37
C LEU A 132 -14.64 4.01 -3.15
N VAL A 133 -13.50 3.53 -3.63
CA VAL A 133 -13.19 2.09 -3.69
C VAL A 133 -11.83 1.82 -3.09
N THR A 134 -11.75 0.96 -2.11
CA THR A 134 -10.55 0.33 -1.53
C THR A 134 -9.60 1.25 -0.76
N MET A 135 -9.31 2.46 -1.26
CA MET A 135 -8.17 3.25 -0.83
C MET A 135 -8.49 4.23 0.32
N ASP A 136 -9.15 3.76 1.39
CA ASP A 136 -9.24 4.53 2.63
C ASP A 136 -7.87 4.69 3.31
N ARG A 137 -7.78 5.56 4.29
CA ARG A 137 -6.61 5.75 5.14
C ARG A 137 -7.00 6.20 6.55
N TYR A 138 -6.22 5.77 7.51
CA TYR A 138 -6.39 6.13 8.93
C TYR A 138 -7.71 5.64 9.51
N GLN A 139 -8.31 4.61 8.92
CA GLN A 139 -9.59 4.02 9.32
C GLN A 139 -10.73 5.06 9.37
N ALA A 140 -10.68 6.03 8.44
CA ALA A 140 -11.62 7.13 8.40
C ALA A 140 -12.97 6.72 7.81
N GLU A 141 -12.95 5.84 6.80
CA GLU A 141 -14.16 5.46 6.03
C GLU A 141 -14.09 3.99 5.60
N TRP A 142 -14.35 3.06 6.53
CA TRP A 142 -14.37 1.63 6.25
C TRP A 142 -15.38 1.21 5.16
N GLY A 143 -16.41 2.02 4.92
CA GLY A 143 -17.36 1.82 3.81
C GLY A 143 -16.70 1.84 2.44
N MET A 144 -15.61 2.60 2.26
CA MET A 144 -14.80 2.62 1.04
C MET A 144 -14.08 1.28 0.85
N VAL A 145 -13.52 0.71 1.91
CA VAL A 145 -12.85 -0.60 1.87
C VAL A 145 -13.87 -1.72 1.66
N GLU A 146 -15.04 -1.64 2.31
CA GLU A 146 -16.16 -2.56 2.08
C GLU A 146 -16.62 -2.54 0.63
N THR A 147 -16.74 -1.34 0.02
CA THR A 147 -17.06 -1.20 -1.41
C THR A 147 -16.00 -1.90 -2.27
N GLY A 148 -14.72 -1.72 -1.97
CA GLY A 148 -13.64 -2.44 -2.65
C GLY A 148 -13.75 -3.96 -2.50
N TRP A 149 -14.03 -4.44 -1.29
CA TRP A 149 -14.24 -5.87 -1.04
C TRP A 149 -15.40 -6.44 -1.84
N LYS A 150 -16.57 -5.76 -1.80
CA LYS A 150 -17.76 -6.15 -2.60
C LYS A 150 -17.43 -6.21 -4.09
N THR A 151 -16.73 -5.20 -4.59
CA THR A 151 -16.38 -5.06 -6.01
C THR A 151 -15.39 -6.13 -6.47
N HIS A 152 -14.24 -6.23 -5.78
CA HIS A 152 -13.13 -7.06 -6.24
C HIS A 152 -13.30 -8.53 -5.84
N VAL A 153 -13.77 -8.79 -4.61
CA VAL A 153 -13.84 -10.15 -4.06
C VAL A 153 -15.18 -10.82 -4.38
N LEU A 154 -16.28 -10.10 -4.21
CA LEU A 154 -17.62 -10.67 -4.37
C LEU A 154 -18.21 -10.44 -5.78
N GLY A 155 -17.64 -9.53 -6.58
CA GLY A 155 -18.19 -9.15 -7.86
C GLY A 155 -19.56 -8.44 -7.73
N ASP A 156 -19.78 -7.73 -6.63
CA ASP A 156 -21.03 -7.05 -6.30
C ASP A 156 -20.90 -5.53 -6.52
N ALA A 157 -21.06 -5.12 -7.78
CA ALA A 157 -21.12 -3.72 -8.21
C ALA A 157 -21.86 -3.64 -9.56
N PRO A 158 -22.18 -2.43 -10.08
CA PRO A 158 -22.76 -2.26 -11.42
C PRO A 158 -21.93 -2.96 -12.51
N ARG A 159 -22.62 -3.57 -13.47
CA ARG A 159 -22.06 -4.48 -14.47
C ARG A 159 -21.85 -3.79 -15.81
N PHE A 160 -20.72 -4.07 -16.46
CA PHE A 160 -20.34 -3.53 -17.76
C PHE A 160 -19.60 -4.59 -18.58
N GLY A 161 -19.64 -4.46 -19.92
CA GLY A 161 -18.92 -5.34 -20.82
C GLY A 161 -17.40 -5.02 -20.88
N SER A 162 -16.98 -3.82 -20.47
CA SER A 162 -15.57 -3.42 -20.42
C SER A 162 -15.32 -2.28 -19.43
N ALA A 163 -14.07 -2.13 -18.99
CA ALA A 163 -13.68 -0.99 -18.14
C ALA A 163 -13.83 0.35 -18.87
N LYS A 164 -13.56 0.35 -20.17
CA LYS A 164 -13.79 1.52 -21.03
C LYS A 164 -15.25 1.96 -21.00
N GLU A 165 -16.18 1.05 -21.22
CA GLU A 165 -17.64 1.33 -21.18
C GLU A 165 -18.06 1.89 -19.82
N ALA A 166 -17.57 1.33 -18.72
CA ALA A 166 -17.87 1.80 -17.37
C ALA A 166 -17.42 3.26 -17.15
N ILE A 167 -16.21 3.60 -17.62
CA ILE A 167 -15.65 4.95 -17.48
C ILE A 167 -16.35 5.93 -18.43
N GLU A 168 -16.64 5.53 -19.66
CA GLU A 168 -17.38 6.37 -20.62
C GLU A 168 -18.80 6.68 -20.11
N SER A 169 -19.48 5.70 -19.56
CA SER A 169 -20.81 5.90 -18.90
C SER A 169 -20.71 6.86 -17.71
N ALA A 170 -19.67 6.72 -16.88
CA ALA A 170 -19.45 7.65 -15.77
C ALA A 170 -19.18 9.08 -16.26
N TYR A 171 -18.50 9.23 -17.38
CA TYR A 171 -18.18 10.54 -17.99
C TYR A 171 -19.36 11.22 -18.68
N GLU A 172 -20.52 10.58 -18.80
CA GLU A 172 -21.77 11.26 -19.18
C GLU A 172 -22.12 12.38 -18.18
N ASP A 173 -21.74 12.21 -16.90
CA ASP A 173 -21.66 13.33 -15.96
C ASP A 173 -20.39 14.16 -16.22
N SER A 174 -20.57 15.36 -16.76
CA SER A 174 -19.48 16.25 -17.14
C SER A 174 -18.60 16.71 -15.98
N ASP A 175 -19.13 16.70 -14.77
CA ASP A 175 -18.45 17.18 -13.56
C ASP A 175 -17.72 16.05 -12.82
N LEU A 176 -17.97 14.78 -13.17
CA LEU A 176 -17.35 13.64 -12.53
C LEU A 176 -15.88 13.52 -12.97
N ILE A 177 -14.99 13.35 -12.01
CA ILE A 177 -13.56 13.10 -12.20
C ILE A 177 -13.18 11.69 -11.75
N ASP A 178 -12.08 11.17 -12.25
CA ASP A 178 -11.67 9.77 -12.13
C ASP A 178 -11.69 9.23 -10.70
N GLN A 179 -11.21 10.01 -9.73
CA GLN A 179 -11.13 9.58 -8.34
C GLN A 179 -12.51 9.31 -7.69
N TYR A 180 -13.60 9.75 -8.30
CA TYR A 180 -14.98 9.56 -7.83
C TYR A 180 -15.84 8.71 -8.78
N ILE A 181 -15.23 8.03 -9.76
CA ILE A 181 -15.97 7.07 -10.60
C ILE A 181 -16.49 5.95 -9.70
N PRO A 182 -17.81 5.62 -9.77
CA PRO A 182 -18.39 4.53 -8.99
C PRO A 182 -17.71 3.19 -9.26
N ALA A 183 -17.84 2.27 -8.30
CA ALA A 183 -17.39 0.89 -8.47
C ALA A 183 -18.07 0.21 -9.66
N PHE A 184 -17.34 -0.62 -10.38
CA PHE A 184 -17.84 -1.41 -11.50
C PHE A 184 -17.22 -2.80 -11.57
N VAL A 185 -17.94 -3.73 -12.15
CA VAL A 185 -17.50 -5.12 -12.41
C VAL A 185 -17.68 -5.44 -13.89
N ILE A 186 -16.75 -6.19 -14.45
CA ILE A 186 -16.83 -6.63 -15.84
C ILE A 186 -17.43 -8.04 -15.88
N ASP A 187 -18.45 -8.20 -16.74
CA ASP A 187 -19.13 -9.45 -16.97
C ASP A 187 -18.65 -10.12 -18.27
N ASP A 188 -18.83 -11.44 -18.32
CA ASP A 188 -18.73 -12.21 -19.54
C ASP A 188 -20.01 -12.10 -20.39
N GLU A 189 -20.05 -12.82 -21.52
CA GLU A 189 -21.20 -12.85 -22.43
C GLU A 189 -22.47 -13.42 -21.79
N ASP A 190 -22.34 -14.20 -20.72
CA ASP A 190 -23.46 -14.81 -19.97
C ASP A 190 -23.93 -13.92 -18.80
N GLY A 191 -23.29 -12.78 -18.57
CA GLY A 191 -23.59 -11.83 -17.50
C GLY A 191 -23.04 -12.25 -16.13
N ALA A 192 -22.01 -13.09 -16.11
CA ALA A 192 -21.32 -13.45 -14.87
C ALA A 192 -20.01 -12.65 -14.72
N PRO A 193 -19.63 -12.24 -13.48
CA PRO A 193 -18.34 -11.57 -13.25
C PRO A 193 -17.17 -12.41 -13.72
N ILE A 194 -16.28 -11.81 -14.50
CA ILE A 194 -15.13 -12.55 -15.03
C ILE A 194 -14.00 -12.78 -14.02
N GLY A 195 -14.05 -12.15 -12.85
CA GLY A 195 -12.90 -12.16 -11.94
C GLY A 195 -13.22 -11.90 -10.48
N THR A 196 -14.19 -12.63 -9.90
CA THR A 196 -14.29 -12.74 -8.42
C THR A 196 -13.09 -13.48 -7.86
N VAL A 197 -12.67 -13.11 -6.64
CA VAL A 197 -11.56 -13.78 -5.96
C VAL A 197 -12.07 -15.06 -5.29
N GLU A 198 -11.50 -16.22 -5.63
CA GLU A 198 -11.94 -17.52 -5.17
C GLU A 198 -10.88 -18.26 -4.34
N ASP A 199 -11.29 -19.36 -3.70
CA ASP A 199 -10.36 -20.22 -2.96
C ASP A 199 -9.30 -20.78 -3.88
N GLY A 200 -8.05 -20.72 -3.45
CA GLY A 200 -6.90 -21.20 -4.23
C GLY A 200 -6.21 -20.11 -5.05
N ASP A 201 -6.79 -18.93 -5.17
CA ASP A 201 -6.21 -17.80 -5.89
C ASP A 201 -5.01 -17.18 -5.17
N SER A 202 -4.28 -16.34 -5.90
CA SER A 202 -3.27 -15.44 -5.36
C SER A 202 -3.66 -13.99 -5.61
N VAL A 203 -3.47 -13.12 -4.63
CA VAL A 203 -3.84 -11.71 -4.72
C VAL A 203 -2.65 -10.84 -4.36
N VAL A 204 -2.32 -9.88 -5.21
CA VAL A 204 -1.28 -8.88 -4.94
C VAL A 204 -1.87 -7.47 -5.01
N LEU A 205 -1.69 -6.72 -3.95
CA LEU A 205 -1.88 -5.27 -3.98
C LEU A 205 -0.57 -4.62 -4.45
N PHE A 206 -0.54 -4.09 -5.68
CA PHE A 206 0.69 -3.57 -6.27
C PHE A 206 1.00 -2.09 -5.95
N ASN A 207 0.24 -1.47 -5.08
CA ASN A 207 0.59 -0.18 -4.51
C ASN A 207 1.82 -0.31 -3.59
N PHE A 208 2.82 0.56 -3.74
CA PHE A 208 4.02 0.56 -2.90
C PHE A 208 3.90 1.49 -1.69
N ARG A 209 2.91 2.38 -1.65
CA ARG A 209 2.68 3.29 -0.53
C ARG A 209 1.60 2.73 0.41
N GLY A 210 1.96 2.64 1.71
CA GLY A 210 1.16 1.94 2.71
C GLY A 210 -0.08 2.68 3.20
N ASP A 211 -0.08 4.03 3.26
CA ASP A 211 -1.12 4.82 3.94
C ASP A 211 -2.57 4.56 3.48
N ARG A 212 -2.76 4.02 2.26
CA ARG A 212 -4.06 3.64 1.68
C ARG A 212 -4.11 2.16 1.27
N ALA A 213 -3.27 1.34 1.87
CA ALA A 213 -3.14 -0.08 1.56
C ALA A 213 -3.35 -0.97 2.82
N ILE A 214 -3.23 -0.38 4.01
CA ILE A 214 -3.30 -1.11 5.28
C ILE A 214 -4.67 -1.75 5.48
N GLU A 215 -5.75 -1.01 5.33
CA GLU A 215 -7.09 -1.50 5.67
C GLU A 215 -7.56 -2.66 4.77
N ILE A 216 -7.29 -2.60 3.48
CA ILE A 216 -7.61 -3.73 2.59
C ILE A 216 -6.68 -4.92 2.88
N SER A 217 -5.43 -4.69 3.29
CA SER A 217 -4.53 -5.76 3.73
C SER A 217 -5.04 -6.42 5.00
N MET A 218 -5.57 -5.65 5.96
CA MET A 218 -6.25 -6.20 7.13
C MET A 218 -7.45 -7.08 6.75
N ALA A 219 -8.22 -6.66 5.74
CA ALA A 219 -9.37 -7.41 5.27
C ALA A 219 -8.98 -8.78 4.65
N PHE A 220 -7.81 -8.89 4.02
CA PHE A 220 -7.29 -10.16 3.50
C PHE A 220 -6.58 -11.00 4.57
N ASP A 221 -5.70 -10.40 5.37
CA ASP A 221 -4.78 -11.11 6.25
C ASP A 221 -5.38 -11.48 7.62
N ASN A 222 -6.27 -10.64 8.20
CA ASN A 222 -6.72 -10.83 9.56
C ASN A 222 -7.92 -11.79 9.66
N ASP A 223 -7.82 -12.77 10.54
CA ASP A 223 -8.93 -13.68 10.88
C ASP A 223 -10.01 -12.92 11.66
N ASP A 224 -9.62 -12.18 12.70
CA ASP A 224 -10.49 -11.27 13.43
C ASP A 224 -10.54 -9.91 12.72
N PHE A 225 -11.69 -9.60 12.15
CA PHE A 225 -11.90 -8.41 11.35
C PHE A 225 -13.30 -7.83 11.60
N PRO A 226 -13.44 -6.86 12.52
CA PRO A 226 -14.73 -6.38 12.98
C PRO A 226 -15.32 -5.21 12.18
N TYR A 227 -14.64 -4.71 11.13
CA TYR A 227 -14.95 -3.42 10.53
C TYR A 227 -16.12 -3.45 9.55
N PHE A 228 -16.30 -4.56 8.83
CA PHE A 228 -17.48 -4.83 7.98
C PHE A 228 -17.68 -6.33 7.79
N ASP A 229 -18.89 -6.72 7.35
CA ASP A 229 -19.20 -8.12 7.04
C ASP A 229 -18.63 -8.50 5.66
N ARG A 230 -17.53 -9.25 5.66
CA ARG A 230 -16.90 -9.75 4.43
C ARG A 230 -17.79 -10.71 3.61
N LYS A 231 -18.90 -11.22 4.18
CA LYS A 231 -19.78 -12.25 3.61
C LYS A 231 -19.06 -13.57 3.32
N ARG A 232 -17.92 -13.48 2.67
CA ARG A 232 -17.00 -14.57 2.35
C ARG A 232 -15.57 -14.06 2.47
N ARG A 233 -14.71 -14.84 3.06
CA ARG A 233 -13.26 -14.65 3.02
C ARG A 233 -12.65 -15.84 2.27
N PRO A 234 -12.24 -15.65 1.01
CA PRO A 234 -11.64 -16.73 0.23
C PRO A 234 -10.28 -17.13 0.80
N ASP A 235 -9.93 -18.43 0.71
CA ASP A 235 -8.59 -18.93 1.03
C ASP A 235 -7.63 -18.56 -0.11
N VAL A 236 -7.00 -17.40 0.02
CA VAL A 236 -6.04 -16.87 -0.96
C VAL A 236 -4.65 -16.74 -0.35
N LEU A 237 -3.64 -16.70 -1.21
CA LEU A 237 -2.33 -16.18 -0.84
C LEU A 237 -2.29 -14.69 -1.17
N TYR A 238 -2.34 -13.85 -0.13
CA TYR A 238 -2.30 -12.40 -0.26
C TYR A 238 -0.88 -11.86 -0.05
N ALA A 239 -0.48 -10.87 -0.84
CA ALA A 239 0.75 -10.11 -0.62
C ALA A 239 0.59 -8.64 -1.03
N GLY A 240 1.30 -7.75 -0.36
CA GLY A 240 1.49 -6.37 -0.79
C GLY A 240 2.75 -6.21 -1.65
N MET A 241 2.86 -5.08 -2.33
CA MET A 241 4.11 -4.72 -3.00
C MET A 241 5.26 -4.57 -1.98
N MET A 242 4.96 -3.96 -0.85
CA MET A 242 5.88 -3.75 0.28
C MET A 242 5.16 -4.06 1.60
N GLN A 243 5.90 -4.14 2.70
CA GLN A 243 5.31 -4.11 4.02
C GLN A 243 4.80 -2.69 4.30
N TYR A 244 3.50 -2.55 4.57
CA TYR A 244 2.83 -1.26 4.75
C TYR A 244 2.85 -0.78 6.19
N ASP A 245 2.80 -1.72 7.13
CA ASP A 245 2.91 -1.46 8.56
C ASP A 245 3.86 -2.48 9.19
N GLY A 246 4.97 -2.00 9.73
CA GLY A 246 5.99 -2.85 10.35
C GLY A 246 5.63 -3.25 11.78
N ASP A 247 4.84 -2.44 12.48
CA ASP A 247 4.43 -2.73 13.85
C ASP A 247 3.34 -3.81 13.87
N GLU A 248 2.35 -3.68 12.99
CA GLU A 248 1.27 -4.67 12.80
C GLU A 248 1.67 -5.83 11.87
N GLN A 249 2.86 -5.78 11.27
CA GLN A 249 3.38 -6.75 10.29
C GLN A 249 2.41 -6.97 9.11
N LEU A 250 1.85 -5.89 8.59
CA LEU A 250 0.90 -5.89 7.47
C LEU A 250 1.52 -5.37 6.16
N PRO A 251 1.26 -6.05 5.04
CA PRO A 251 0.74 -7.41 4.97
C PRO A 251 1.76 -8.44 5.50
N GLN A 252 1.28 -9.63 5.84
CA GLN A 252 2.16 -10.72 6.31
C GLN A 252 3.18 -11.17 5.26
N LYS A 253 2.83 -11.02 3.97
CA LYS A 253 3.72 -11.29 2.84
C LYS A 253 3.80 -10.07 1.93
N PHE A 254 4.99 -9.81 1.43
CA PHE A 254 5.26 -8.70 0.52
C PHE A 254 6.36 -9.06 -0.47
N LEU A 255 6.39 -8.37 -1.62
CA LEU A 255 7.26 -8.70 -2.74
C LEU A 255 8.64 -8.03 -2.65
N VAL A 256 8.71 -6.84 -2.07
CA VAL A 256 9.93 -6.05 -1.99
C VAL A 256 10.22 -5.72 -0.52
N ASP A 257 11.35 -6.20 -0.04
CA ASP A 257 11.79 -5.92 1.32
C ASP A 257 12.01 -4.41 1.54
N PRO A 258 11.68 -3.89 2.72
CA PRO A 258 12.08 -2.54 3.09
C PRO A 258 13.63 -2.42 3.03
N PRO A 259 14.16 -1.20 2.77
CA PRO A 259 15.60 -1.05 2.70
C PRO A 259 16.25 -1.48 4.02
N ALA A 260 17.27 -2.33 3.94
CA ALA A 260 18.08 -2.68 5.10
C ALA A 260 18.86 -1.45 5.58
N ILE A 261 18.40 -0.85 6.66
CA ILE A 261 19.01 0.33 7.26
C ILE A 261 19.80 -0.11 8.48
N ASP A 262 21.04 -0.50 8.22
CA ASP A 262 21.98 -0.88 9.28
C ASP A 262 22.58 0.33 9.97
N LYS A 263 22.75 0.23 11.27
CA LYS A 263 23.54 1.20 12.08
C LYS A 263 23.08 2.65 11.94
N PRO A 264 21.82 2.96 12.31
CA PRO A 264 21.39 4.35 12.46
C PRO A 264 22.21 5.07 13.53
N ILE A 265 22.12 6.40 13.58
CA ILE A 265 22.86 7.23 14.55
C ILE A 265 22.63 6.76 16.01
N SER A 266 21.41 6.31 16.34
CA SER A 266 21.10 5.77 17.67
C SER A 266 21.99 4.57 18.03
N HIS A 267 22.32 3.71 17.05
CA HIS A 267 23.24 2.59 17.28
C HIS A 267 24.63 3.08 17.74
N TYR A 268 25.18 4.11 17.09
CA TYR A 268 26.46 4.67 17.48
C TYR A 268 26.39 5.40 18.82
N LEU A 269 25.30 6.12 19.10
CA LEU A 269 25.08 6.75 20.41
C LEU A 269 25.06 5.69 21.52
N CYS A 270 24.37 4.57 21.30
CA CYS A 270 24.33 3.46 22.23
C CYS A 270 25.71 2.80 22.44
N GLN A 271 26.46 2.57 21.37
CA GLN A 271 27.84 2.02 21.47
C GLN A 271 28.79 2.92 22.28
N LEU A 272 28.59 4.23 22.17
CA LEU A 272 29.39 5.22 22.90
C LEU A 272 28.81 5.54 24.29
N ASN A 273 27.78 4.86 24.73
CA ASN A 273 27.06 5.13 25.98
C ASN A 273 26.60 6.59 26.11
N ILE A 274 26.10 7.17 25.03
CA ILE A 274 25.57 8.53 25.00
C ILE A 274 24.07 8.47 25.21
N PRO A 275 23.55 8.92 26.39
CA PRO A 275 22.13 8.92 26.66
C PRO A 275 21.35 9.82 25.71
N SER A 276 20.23 9.31 25.18
CA SER A 276 19.41 10.02 24.21
C SER A 276 17.91 9.92 24.54
N PHE A 277 17.13 10.89 24.03
CA PHE A 277 15.68 10.80 24.06
C PHE A 277 15.06 11.05 22.68
N ALA A 278 13.87 10.51 22.49
CA ALA A 278 12.99 10.80 21.37
C ALA A 278 11.63 11.24 21.92
N ILE A 279 11.05 12.30 21.37
CA ILE A 279 9.73 12.77 21.79
C ILE A 279 8.93 13.28 20.59
N SER A 280 7.68 12.88 20.54
CA SER A 280 6.68 13.39 19.62
C SER A 280 5.27 13.08 20.12
N GLU A 281 4.29 13.65 19.47
CA GLU A 281 2.88 13.26 19.57
C GLU A 281 2.66 11.93 18.84
N THR A 282 1.59 11.18 19.18
CA THR A 282 1.21 9.88 18.59
C THR A 282 1.36 9.86 17.06
N GLN A 283 0.93 10.94 16.37
CA GLN A 283 0.97 11.04 14.90
C GLN A 283 2.38 10.93 14.29
N LYS A 284 3.43 11.25 15.06
CA LYS A 284 4.82 11.26 14.62
C LYS A 284 5.77 10.53 15.58
N TYR A 285 5.22 9.80 16.56
CA TYR A 285 6.01 8.99 17.48
C TYR A 285 6.84 7.93 16.73
N GLY A 286 6.21 7.17 15.83
CA GLY A 286 6.92 6.22 14.98
C GLY A 286 8.00 6.84 14.09
N HIS A 287 7.86 8.14 13.74
CA HIS A 287 8.89 8.83 12.95
C HIS A 287 10.18 9.08 13.73
N VAL A 288 10.07 9.45 15.00
CA VAL A 288 11.24 9.69 15.86
C VAL A 288 11.78 8.42 16.52
N THR A 289 11.10 7.30 16.40
CA THR A 289 11.50 5.99 16.93
C THR A 289 11.78 4.98 15.82
N TYR A 290 10.76 4.35 15.28
CA TYR A 290 10.83 3.28 14.28
C TYR A 290 11.58 3.70 13.00
N PHE A 291 11.09 4.75 12.29
CA PHE A 291 11.73 5.20 11.05
C PHE A 291 13.14 5.76 11.29
N TRP A 292 13.33 6.53 12.35
CA TRP A 292 14.66 7.01 12.73
C TRP A 292 15.65 5.87 13.00
N ASN A 293 15.18 4.78 13.59
CA ASN A 293 15.99 3.59 13.87
C ASN A 293 16.08 2.62 12.68
N GLY A 294 15.81 3.09 11.46
CA GLY A 294 15.98 2.29 10.25
C GLY A 294 14.93 1.19 10.09
N ASN A 295 13.68 1.48 10.40
CA ASN A 295 12.55 0.55 10.41
C ASN A 295 12.69 -0.59 11.43
N ASN A 296 13.31 -0.28 12.58
CA ASN A 296 13.42 -1.22 13.70
C ASN A 296 12.61 -0.71 14.90
N SER A 297 11.68 -1.55 15.38
CA SER A 297 10.87 -1.27 16.56
C SER A 297 11.66 -1.42 17.87
N GLY A 298 11.23 -0.69 18.88
CA GLY A 298 11.80 -0.78 20.22
C GLY A 298 13.09 0.02 20.40
N TYR A 299 13.73 -0.22 21.53
CA TYR A 299 14.99 0.41 21.91
C TYR A 299 16.19 -0.36 21.31
N ILE A 300 17.22 0.36 20.94
CA ILE A 300 18.53 -0.26 20.69
C ILE A 300 19.20 -0.59 22.02
N ASN A 301 19.08 0.31 23.02
CA ASN A 301 19.51 0.07 24.40
C ASN A 301 18.62 0.84 25.39
N GLU A 302 17.66 0.15 25.98
CA GLU A 302 16.68 0.72 26.92
C GLU A 302 17.33 1.39 28.15
N ALA A 303 18.55 1.01 28.52
CA ALA A 303 19.23 1.59 29.68
C ALA A 303 19.64 3.06 29.47
N ILE A 304 19.78 3.50 28.22
CA ILE A 304 20.30 4.84 27.89
C ILE A 304 19.44 5.61 26.86
N GLU A 305 18.38 5.00 26.35
CA GLU A 305 17.40 5.65 25.50
C GLU A 305 16.11 5.87 26.25
N GLU A 306 15.43 6.97 25.97
CA GLU A 306 14.10 7.25 26.49
C GLU A 306 13.19 7.74 25.36
N TYR A 307 12.09 7.01 25.10
CA TYR A 307 11.12 7.34 24.07
C TYR A 307 9.82 7.78 24.73
N ILE A 308 9.37 8.99 24.37
CA ILE A 308 8.25 9.66 25.02
C ILE A 308 7.19 9.95 23.96
N GLU A 309 6.03 9.37 24.17
CA GLU A 309 4.84 9.67 23.41
C GLU A 309 3.97 10.66 24.19
N ILE A 310 3.54 11.73 23.52
CA ILE A 310 2.50 12.62 23.99
C ILE A 310 1.22 12.21 23.25
N GLU A 311 0.25 11.66 23.98
CA GLU A 311 -0.99 11.16 23.37
C GLU A 311 -1.73 12.25 22.62
N SER A 312 -2.08 11.98 21.35
CA SER A 312 -2.87 12.89 20.50
C SER A 312 -4.31 13.00 20.99
N ASP A 313 -4.90 14.19 20.82
CA ASP A 313 -6.33 14.34 21.06
C ASP A 313 -7.14 13.59 19.99
N LYS A 314 -8.25 12.97 20.41
CA LYS A 314 -9.17 12.25 19.52
C LYS A 314 -10.21 13.20 18.91
N ILE A 315 -9.73 14.27 18.27
CA ILE A 315 -10.54 15.28 17.60
C ILE A 315 -9.91 15.61 16.22
N PRO A 316 -10.66 16.16 15.26
CA PRO A 316 -10.10 16.68 14.02
C PRO A 316 -9.03 17.74 14.30
N PHE A 317 -7.90 17.69 13.58
CA PHE A 317 -6.72 18.53 13.83
C PHE A 317 -6.98 20.02 13.58
N ASP A 318 -7.93 20.36 12.71
CA ASP A 318 -8.36 21.73 12.44
C ASP A 318 -9.09 22.39 13.63
N GLN A 319 -9.60 21.58 14.56
CA GLN A 319 -10.24 22.08 15.79
C GLN A 319 -9.21 22.46 16.88
N ARG A 320 -7.97 21.93 16.77
CA ARG A 320 -6.86 22.27 17.65
C ARG A 320 -5.55 22.28 16.84
N PRO A 321 -5.31 23.29 16.01
CA PRO A 321 -4.19 23.30 15.07
C PRO A 321 -2.81 23.32 15.72
N GLU A 322 -2.68 23.78 16.96
CA GLU A 322 -1.46 23.66 17.77
C GLU A 322 -1.16 22.23 18.22
N MET A 323 -2.15 21.33 18.13
CA MET A 323 -2.03 19.93 18.56
C MET A 323 -1.40 19.81 19.96
N LYS A 324 -0.31 19.05 20.11
CA LYS A 324 0.44 18.86 21.38
C LYS A 324 1.78 19.63 21.41
N ALA A 325 1.92 20.67 20.61
CA ALA A 325 3.19 21.39 20.51
C ALA A 325 3.66 21.97 21.86
N TYR A 326 2.76 22.45 22.70
CA TYR A 326 3.09 22.99 24.02
C TYR A 326 3.56 21.88 24.96
N GLU A 327 2.82 20.78 25.04
CA GLU A 327 3.13 19.63 25.89
C GLU A 327 4.47 18.98 25.49
N ILE A 328 4.74 18.85 24.19
CA ILE A 328 6.04 18.38 23.66
C ILE A 328 7.14 19.35 24.10
N THR A 329 6.92 20.65 23.98
CA THR A 329 7.91 21.69 24.34
C THR A 329 8.22 21.65 25.83
N ASP A 330 7.20 21.65 26.68
CA ASP A 330 7.37 21.62 28.15
C ASP A 330 8.14 20.37 28.59
N LYS A 331 7.75 19.20 28.07
CA LYS A 331 8.45 17.94 28.34
C LYS A 331 9.89 17.95 27.84
N THR A 332 10.14 18.52 26.68
CA THR A 332 11.51 18.68 26.14
C THR A 332 12.37 19.55 27.04
N ILE A 333 11.84 20.67 27.55
CA ILE A 333 12.56 21.55 28.49
C ILE A 333 12.92 20.79 29.78
N GLU A 334 11.98 20.01 30.33
CA GLU A 334 12.23 19.14 31.51
C GLU A 334 13.38 18.15 31.23
N LEU A 335 13.36 17.48 30.09
CA LEU A 335 14.40 16.51 29.70
C LEU A 335 15.78 17.17 29.57
N LEU A 336 15.84 18.35 28.95
CA LEU A 336 17.08 19.13 28.80
C LEU A 336 17.61 19.59 30.16
N GLN A 337 16.74 20.09 31.03
CA GLN A 337 17.11 20.57 32.36
C GLN A 337 17.57 19.44 33.30
N SER A 338 17.15 18.23 33.06
CA SER A 338 17.59 17.06 33.84
C SER A 338 19.09 16.82 33.74
N GLY A 339 19.75 17.28 32.68
CA GLY A 339 21.16 17.04 32.39
C GLY A 339 21.51 15.57 32.09
N LYS A 340 20.50 14.68 32.09
CA LYS A 340 20.65 13.23 31.85
C LYS A 340 21.08 12.92 30.41
N PHE A 341 20.46 13.60 29.45
CA PHE A 341 20.60 13.31 28.03
C PHE A 341 21.64 14.22 27.36
N LYS A 342 22.34 13.66 26.36
CA LYS A 342 23.31 14.38 25.53
C LYS A 342 22.85 14.57 24.09
N PHE A 343 21.85 13.82 23.69
CA PHE A 343 21.21 13.90 22.37
C PHE A 343 19.68 13.81 22.53
N GLY A 344 18.95 14.59 21.78
CA GLY A 344 17.49 14.56 21.76
C GLY A 344 16.98 14.75 20.34
N ARG A 345 15.92 14.04 19.99
CA ARG A 345 15.19 14.20 18.74
C ARG A 345 13.71 14.47 19.01
N ILE A 346 13.19 15.46 18.32
CA ILE A 346 11.84 16.00 18.52
C ILE A 346 11.18 16.10 17.16
N ASN A 347 9.92 15.77 17.09
CA ASN A 347 9.09 16.10 15.93
C ASN A 347 7.81 16.79 16.44
N TYR A 348 7.45 17.89 15.81
CA TYR A 348 6.17 18.56 15.94
C TYR A 348 5.33 18.20 14.71
N PRO A 349 4.21 17.49 14.88
CA PRO A 349 3.35 17.04 13.77
C PRO A 349 2.71 18.18 12.99
#